data_dbd0b6835e5ffaea7764f281a83e7d99
#
_entry.id   dbd0b6835e5ffaea7764f281a83e7d99
#
_cell.length_a   1.000
_cell.length_b   1.000
_cell.length_c   1.000
_cell.angle_alpha   90.00
_cell.angle_beta   90.00
_cell.angle_gamma   90.00
#
_symmetry.space_group_name_H-M   'P 1'
#
loop_
_entity.id
_entity.type
_entity.pdbx_description
1 polymer ?
#
loop_
_entity_poly.entity_id
_entity_poly.type
_entity_poly.pdbx_seq_one_letter_code
_entity_poly.pdbx_strand_id
1 'polypeptide(L)'
;GWAWLDSMGLGRIKTVLAPLIVIFTVTPVIVVVSLLVVALLMTPVLVQLVALRRFPELQERNGASFLHSLAWSLGSTALALVALVISIPLWFVPPLVLVLPPLIWGWLTYRVMAFDALAAHASADERRTILRRHRTQLMGMGVLAGYLGAAPSLVWASGAFFPPWFVFLAPLAIWIYTLVFAFSSLWFAHYCLAALANLRREQHAAELAAITPLPEPSNPISLGQP
;
A
#
# COMPACT_ATOMS: atom_id res chain seq x y z
N GLY A 1 4.35 28.70 -31.76
CA GLY A 1 3.95 28.12 -32.77
C GLY A 1 2.52 27.81 -33.18
N TRP A 2 1.47 28.58 -32.77
CA TRP A 2 0.07 28.32 -33.18
C TRP A 2 -0.36 29.05 -34.43
N ALA A 3 0.47 30.00 -34.93
CA ALA A 3 0.18 30.86 -36.08
C ALA A 3 -0.03 30.10 -37.42
N TRP A 4 0.53 28.91 -37.57
CA TRP A 4 0.34 28.08 -38.76
C TRP A 4 -1.05 27.43 -38.84
N LEU A 5 -1.72 27.19 -37.69
CA LEU A 5 -3.09 26.68 -37.62
C LEU A 5 -4.11 27.74 -38.08
N ASP A 6 -3.85 29.01 -37.77
CA ASP A 6 -4.68 30.12 -38.20
C ASP A 6 -4.62 30.32 -39.75
N SER A 7 -3.45 30.03 -40.33
CA SER A 7 -3.25 30.09 -41.80
C SER A 7 -3.97 28.96 -42.54
N MET A 8 -4.32 27.86 -41.88
CA MET A 8 -5.10 26.74 -42.45
C MET A 8 -6.60 26.86 -42.24
N GLY A 9 -7.12 27.98 -41.72
CA GLY A 9 -8.55 28.18 -41.47
C GLY A 9 -9.10 27.38 -40.29
N LEU A 10 -8.24 26.79 -39.47
CA LEU A 10 -8.58 25.91 -38.32
C LEU A 10 -8.77 26.69 -37.00
N GLY A 11 -8.97 28.02 -37.07
CA GLY A 11 -9.16 28.88 -35.89
C GLY A 11 -10.31 28.44 -34.97
N ARG A 12 -11.37 27.86 -35.51
CA ARG A 12 -12.48 27.29 -34.72
C ARG A 12 -12.05 26.07 -33.90
N ILE A 13 -11.11 25.30 -34.39
CA ILE A 13 -10.60 24.12 -33.68
C ILE A 13 -9.83 24.54 -32.42
N LYS A 14 -9.12 25.68 -32.48
CA LYS A 14 -8.41 26.28 -31.34
C LYS A 14 -9.33 26.57 -30.16
N THR A 15 -10.52 27.11 -30.44
CA THR A 15 -11.50 27.50 -29.42
C THR A 15 -12.08 26.30 -28.69
N VAL A 16 -12.12 25.12 -29.33
CA VAL A 16 -12.59 23.87 -28.73
C VAL A 16 -11.47 23.02 -28.16
N LEU A 17 -10.34 22.97 -28.86
CA LEU A 17 -9.18 22.13 -28.44
C LEU A 17 -8.50 22.66 -27.18
N ALA A 18 -8.38 23.97 -27.03
CA ALA A 18 -7.72 24.57 -25.88
C ALA A 18 -8.41 24.23 -24.55
N PRO A 19 -9.74 24.45 -24.38
CA PRO A 19 -10.43 24.03 -23.16
C PRO A 19 -10.45 22.49 -22.98
N LEU A 20 -10.52 21.70 -24.04
CA LEU A 20 -10.43 20.26 -23.99
C LEU A 20 -9.08 19.80 -23.45
N ILE A 21 -7.98 20.33 -23.97
CA ILE A 21 -6.62 20.01 -23.46
C ILE A 21 -6.49 20.37 -21.99
N VAL A 22 -7.01 21.54 -21.59
CA VAL A 22 -7.00 21.96 -20.17
C VAL A 22 -7.79 20.98 -19.31
N ILE A 23 -9.01 20.62 -19.71
CA ILE A 23 -9.86 19.69 -18.97
C ILE A 23 -9.18 18.31 -18.87
N PHE A 24 -8.67 17.76 -19.99
CA PHE A 24 -8.01 16.46 -19.99
C PHE A 24 -6.69 16.42 -19.20
N THR A 25 -6.02 17.57 -19.04
CA THR A 25 -4.76 17.64 -18.28
C THR A 25 -5.02 17.99 -16.83
N VAL A 26 -5.86 18.97 -16.54
CA VAL A 26 -6.07 19.49 -15.17
C VAL A 26 -6.95 18.55 -14.35
N THR A 27 -7.99 17.95 -14.95
CA THR A 27 -8.89 17.06 -14.22
C THR A 27 -8.18 15.82 -13.64
N PRO A 28 -7.34 15.07 -14.39
CA PRO A 28 -6.59 13.97 -13.82
C PRO A 28 -5.62 14.42 -12.72
N VAL A 29 -4.99 15.57 -12.88
CA VAL A 29 -4.07 16.10 -11.84
C VAL A 29 -4.84 16.41 -10.56
N ILE A 30 -5.98 17.08 -10.63
CA ILE A 30 -6.83 17.35 -9.46
C ILE A 30 -7.26 16.04 -8.79
N VAL A 31 -7.70 15.06 -9.57
CA VAL A 31 -8.11 13.74 -9.03
C VAL A 31 -6.95 13.06 -8.32
N VAL A 32 -5.77 13.00 -8.94
CA VAL A 32 -4.58 12.39 -8.34
C VAL A 32 -4.18 13.10 -7.05
N VAL A 33 -4.13 14.44 -7.06
CA VAL A 33 -3.79 15.23 -5.86
C VAL A 33 -4.82 15.00 -4.76
N SER A 34 -6.11 15.01 -5.08
CA SER A 34 -7.18 14.77 -4.10
C SER A 34 -7.08 13.38 -3.49
N LEU A 35 -6.84 12.34 -4.29
CA LEU A 35 -6.66 10.97 -3.81
C LEU A 35 -5.41 10.85 -2.93
N LEU A 36 -4.33 11.54 -3.29
CA LEU A 36 -3.09 11.54 -2.52
C LEU A 36 -3.28 12.21 -1.15
N VAL A 37 -4.00 13.33 -1.10
CA VAL A 37 -4.34 14.01 0.16
C VAL A 37 -5.21 13.12 1.05
N VAL A 38 -6.23 12.47 0.48
CA VAL A 38 -7.08 11.53 1.22
C VAL A 38 -6.24 10.36 1.76
N ALA A 39 -5.37 9.77 0.94
CA ALA A 39 -4.51 8.68 1.36
C ALA A 39 -3.56 9.08 2.50
N LEU A 40 -2.92 10.24 2.40
CA LEU A 40 -2.00 10.75 3.42
C LEU A 40 -2.67 11.02 4.77
N LEU A 41 -3.91 11.50 4.75
CA LEU A 41 -4.65 11.80 5.99
C LEU A 41 -5.34 10.55 6.56
N MET A 42 -5.89 9.69 5.69
CA MET A 42 -6.70 8.56 6.10
C MET A 42 -5.87 7.41 6.67
N THR A 43 -4.71 7.12 6.09
CA THR A 43 -3.86 5.99 6.53
C THR A 43 -3.44 6.09 8.00
N PRO A 44 -2.86 7.20 8.50
CA PRO A 44 -2.45 7.28 9.90
C PRO A 44 -3.65 7.21 10.86
N VAL A 45 -4.77 7.82 10.50
CA VAL A 45 -6.00 7.77 11.33
C VAL A 45 -6.52 6.34 11.44
N LEU A 46 -6.56 5.58 10.35
CA LEU A 46 -7.01 4.19 10.36
C LEU A 46 -6.07 3.29 11.16
N VAL A 47 -4.76 3.47 11.01
CA VAL A 47 -3.75 2.70 11.79
C VAL A 47 -3.89 2.98 13.28
N GLN A 48 -4.00 4.26 13.69
CA GLN A 48 -4.22 4.64 15.08
C GLN A 48 -5.52 4.06 15.64
N LEU A 49 -6.61 4.13 14.88
CA LEU A 49 -7.90 3.58 15.30
C LEU A 49 -7.81 2.07 15.56
N VAL A 50 -7.14 1.32 14.70
CA VAL A 50 -6.92 -0.11 14.87
C VAL A 50 -6.02 -0.37 16.08
N ALA A 51 -4.93 0.37 16.23
CA ALA A 51 -4.02 0.25 17.36
C ALA A 51 -4.75 0.47 18.70
N LEU A 52 -5.47 1.56 18.84
CA LEU A 52 -6.19 1.91 20.08
C LEU A 52 -7.29 0.89 20.42
N ARG A 53 -8.02 0.38 19.41
CA ARG A 53 -9.15 -0.53 19.66
C ARG A 53 -8.77 -1.99 19.84
N ARG A 54 -7.74 -2.44 19.16
CA ARG A 54 -7.38 -3.87 19.09
C ARG A 54 -6.05 -4.20 19.75
N PHE A 55 -5.16 -3.23 19.86
CA PHE A 55 -3.81 -3.43 20.38
C PHE A 55 -3.40 -2.30 21.34
N PRO A 56 -4.17 -2.03 22.43
CA PRO A 56 -3.90 -0.90 23.33
C PRO A 56 -2.54 -1.01 24.06
N GLU A 57 -1.97 -2.21 24.13
CA GLU A 57 -0.67 -2.47 24.75
C GLU A 57 0.51 -2.13 23.82
N LEU A 58 0.25 -1.86 22.53
CA LEU A 58 1.29 -1.53 21.56
C LEU A 58 1.73 -0.08 21.73
N GLN A 59 2.85 0.12 22.43
CA GLN A 59 3.49 1.42 22.56
C GLN A 59 3.99 1.93 21.21
N GLU A 60 3.74 3.19 20.92
CA GLU A 60 4.32 3.90 19.77
C GLU A 60 5.83 4.07 19.98
N ARG A 61 6.63 3.55 19.04
CA ARG A 61 8.09 3.70 19.07
C ARG A 61 8.61 4.70 18.05
N ASN A 62 7.72 5.40 17.32
CA ASN A 62 8.05 6.42 16.31
C ASN A 62 9.23 6.01 15.41
N GLY A 63 9.21 4.79 14.90
CA GLY A 63 10.34 4.20 14.18
C GLY A 63 10.60 4.77 12.79
N ALA A 64 9.71 5.61 12.27
CA ALA A 64 9.91 6.32 11.01
C ALA A 64 9.31 7.72 11.07
N SER A 65 10.10 8.72 10.70
CA SER A 65 9.61 10.08 10.48
C SER A 65 8.76 10.14 9.20
N PHE A 66 7.91 11.15 9.07
CA PHE A 66 7.13 11.39 7.85
C PHE A 66 8.00 11.46 6.58
N LEU A 67 9.16 12.12 6.67
CA LEU A 67 10.12 12.20 5.56
C LEU A 67 10.67 10.83 5.18
N HIS A 68 10.91 9.95 6.15
CA HIS A 68 11.37 8.60 5.89
C HIS A 68 10.28 7.75 5.19
N SER A 69 9.02 7.86 5.62
CA SER A 69 7.88 7.24 4.94
C SER A 69 7.75 7.72 3.49
N LEU A 70 7.84 9.03 3.29
CA LEU A 70 7.76 9.62 1.95
C LEU A 70 8.92 9.16 1.05
N ALA A 71 10.15 9.17 1.55
CA ALA A 71 11.33 8.70 0.81
C ALA A 71 11.22 7.20 0.47
N TRP A 72 10.73 6.39 1.40
CA TRP A 72 10.49 4.96 1.17
C TRP A 72 9.42 4.72 0.10
N SER A 73 8.31 5.45 0.15
CA SER A 73 7.22 5.37 -0.81
C SER A 73 7.68 5.79 -2.21
N LEU A 74 8.35 6.93 -2.33
CA LEU A 74 8.91 7.41 -3.59
C LEU A 74 9.95 6.45 -4.17
N GLY A 75 10.87 5.95 -3.36
CA GLY A 75 11.87 4.97 -3.79
C GLY A 75 11.23 3.65 -4.24
N SER A 76 10.22 3.18 -3.53
CA SER A 76 9.46 1.97 -3.91
C SER A 76 8.68 2.17 -5.21
N THR A 77 8.08 3.35 -5.39
CA THR A 77 7.36 3.72 -6.63
C THR A 77 8.32 3.82 -7.82
N ALA A 78 9.45 4.49 -7.66
CA ALA A 78 10.47 4.58 -8.70
C ALA A 78 10.97 3.19 -9.12
N LEU A 79 11.25 2.31 -8.14
CA LEU A 79 11.68 0.95 -8.42
C LEU A 79 10.59 0.13 -9.13
N ALA A 80 9.31 0.30 -8.75
CA ALA A 80 8.19 -0.37 -9.42
C ALA A 80 8.03 0.12 -10.87
N LEU A 81 8.18 1.42 -11.13
CA LEU A 81 8.15 1.98 -12.48
C LEU A 81 9.29 1.44 -13.33
N VAL A 82 10.50 1.38 -12.80
CA VAL A 82 11.65 0.78 -13.51
C VAL A 82 11.38 -0.70 -13.82
N ALA A 83 10.88 -1.47 -12.85
CA ALA A 83 10.51 -2.87 -13.05
C ALA A 83 9.41 -3.02 -14.11
N LEU A 84 8.42 -2.14 -14.13
CA LEU A 84 7.36 -2.12 -15.13
C LEU A 84 7.92 -1.86 -16.53
N VAL A 85 8.78 -0.85 -16.68
CA VAL A 85 9.44 -0.52 -17.97
C VAL A 85 10.29 -1.70 -18.46
N ILE A 86 11.08 -2.32 -17.57
CA ILE A 86 11.88 -3.50 -17.91
C ILE A 86 11.00 -4.69 -18.29
N SER A 87 9.77 -4.78 -17.74
CA SER A 87 8.85 -5.87 -18.06
C SER A 87 8.17 -5.72 -19.43
N ILE A 88 8.21 -4.54 -20.09
CA ILE A 88 7.56 -4.31 -21.38
C ILE A 88 7.95 -5.34 -22.46
N PRO A 89 9.23 -5.69 -22.66
CA PRO A 89 9.59 -6.73 -23.64
C PRO A 89 8.96 -8.09 -23.37
N LEU A 90 8.70 -8.42 -22.09
CA LEU A 90 8.09 -9.69 -21.69
C LEU A 90 6.58 -9.72 -21.95
N TRP A 91 5.96 -8.57 -22.25
CA TRP A 91 4.52 -8.49 -22.58
C TRP A 91 4.20 -9.09 -23.95
N PHE A 92 5.19 -9.28 -24.81
CA PHE A 92 5.01 -10.04 -26.06
C PHE A 92 4.69 -11.53 -25.82
N VAL A 93 4.91 -12.04 -24.60
CA VAL A 93 4.51 -13.39 -24.18
C VAL A 93 3.16 -13.29 -23.45
N PRO A 94 2.03 -13.73 -24.06
CA PRO A 94 0.67 -13.49 -23.54
C PRO A 94 0.45 -13.87 -22.07
N PRO A 95 0.95 -15.00 -21.54
CA PRO A 95 0.73 -15.31 -20.13
C PRO A 95 1.49 -14.36 -19.17
N LEU A 96 2.62 -13.80 -19.59
CA LEU A 96 3.45 -12.92 -18.75
C LEU A 96 2.82 -11.53 -18.56
N VAL A 97 2.08 -11.02 -19.56
CA VAL A 97 1.39 -9.73 -19.42
C VAL A 97 0.26 -9.78 -18.38
N LEU A 98 -0.32 -10.95 -18.14
CA LEU A 98 -1.37 -11.12 -17.12
C LEU A 98 -0.79 -11.26 -15.70
N VAL A 99 0.47 -11.67 -15.58
CA VAL A 99 1.08 -11.99 -14.27
C VAL A 99 2.02 -10.89 -13.80
N LEU A 100 2.91 -10.37 -14.66
CA LEU A 100 3.95 -9.43 -14.25
C LEU A 100 3.42 -8.08 -13.72
N PRO A 101 2.53 -7.36 -14.44
CA PRO A 101 2.03 -6.09 -13.94
C PRO A 101 1.30 -6.22 -12.59
N PRO A 102 0.36 -7.17 -12.39
CA PRO A 102 -0.27 -7.36 -11.09
C PRO A 102 0.70 -7.70 -9.96
N LEU A 103 1.75 -8.48 -10.25
CA LEU A 103 2.78 -8.79 -9.25
C LEU A 103 3.61 -7.55 -8.88
N ILE A 104 3.99 -6.73 -9.86
CA ILE A 104 4.73 -5.48 -9.62
C ILE A 104 3.88 -4.51 -8.81
N TRP A 105 2.62 -4.30 -9.20
CA TRP A 105 1.69 -3.45 -8.45
C TRP A 105 1.40 -4.00 -7.06
N GLY A 106 1.19 -5.30 -6.93
CA GLY A 106 1.00 -5.96 -5.65
C GLY A 106 2.22 -5.82 -4.75
N TRP A 107 3.42 -5.96 -5.30
CA TRP A 107 4.67 -5.72 -4.59
C TRP A 107 4.80 -4.26 -4.10
N LEU A 108 4.47 -3.29 -4.95
CA LEU A 108 4.45 -1.88 -4.57
C LEU A 108 3.43 -1.62 -3.45
N THR A 109 2.21 -2.12 -3.63
CA THR A 109 1.11 -1.94 -2.66
C THR A 109 1.50 -2.47 -1.29
N TYR A 110 2.03 -3.71 -1.19
CA TYR A 110 2.41 -4.24 0.10
C TYR A 110 3.57 -3.47 0.72
N ARG A 111 4.56 -3.04 -0.07
CA ARG A 111 5.70 -2.28 0.46
C ARG A 111 5.29 -0.95 1.06
N VAL A 112 4.40 -0.23 0.40
CA VAL A 112 3.92 1.06 0.88
C VAL A 112 2.98 0.87 2.06
N MET A 113 1.93 0.07 1.92
CA MET A 113 0.91 -0.08 2.96
C MET A 113 1.44 -0.76 4.23
N ALA A 114 2.29 -1.79 4.11
CA ALA A 114 2.88 -2.43 5.28
C ALA A 114 3.89 -1.52 5.99
N PHE A 115 4.63 -0.70 5.23
CA PHE A 115 5.50 0.30 5.82
C PHE A 115 4.72 1.34 6.61
N ASP A 116 3.67 1.91 6.01
CA ASP A 116 2.84 2.95 6.64
C ASP A 116 2.10 2.41 7.88
N ALA A 117 1.60 1.16 7.82
CA ALA A 117 0.96 0.51 8.97
C ALA A 117 1.91 0.32 10.16
N LEU A 118 3.21 0.15 9.92
CA LEU A 118 4.23 -0.06 10.96
C LEU A 118 5.00 1.22 11.32
N ALA A 119 4.86 2.31 10.58
CA ALA A 119 5.69 3.50 10.69
C ALA A 119 5.68 4.12 12.09
N ALA A 120 4.52 4.24 12.73
CA ALA A 120 4.36 4.84 14.04
C ALA A 120 4.71 3.88 15.20
N HIS A 121 4.44 2.58 15.04
CA HIS A 121 4.46 1.63 16.15
C HIS A 121 5.70 0.74 16.18
N ALA A 122 6.35 0.46 15.03
CA ALA A 122 7.48 -0.46 14.94
C ALA A 122 8.82 0.27 14.83
N SER A 123 9.85 -0.25 15.51
CA SER A 123 11.23 0.15 15.27
C SER A 123 11.70 -0.29 13.88
N ALA A 124 12.83 0.25 13.41
CA ALA A 124 13.37 -0.09 12.09
C ALA A 124 13.68 -1.61 11.97
N ASP A 125 14.17 -2.22 13.04
CA ASP A 125 14.53 -3.65 13.04
C ASP A 125 13.32 -4.55 13.16
N GLU A 126 12.33 -4.20 14.00
CA GLU A 126 11.04 -4.89 14.09
C GLU A 126 10.35 -4.89 12.71
N ARG A 127 10.31 -3.74 12.04
CA ARG A 127 9.72 -3.59 10.71
C ARG A 127 10.42 -4.46 9.67
N ARG A 128 11.77 -4.46 9.63
CA ARG A 128 12.53 -5.31 8.72
C ARG A 128 12.25 -6.80 8.95
N THR A 129 12.17 -7.20 10.21
CA THR A 129 11.89 -8.58 10.62
C THR A 129 10.50 -9.01 10.14
N ILE A 130 9.47 -8.19 10.38
CA ILE A 130 8.09 -8.46 9.96
C ILE A 130 8.00 -8.55 8.44
N LEU A 131 8.55 -7.57 7.72
CA LEU A 131 8.52 -7.54 6.25
C LEU A 131 9.23 -8.75 5.62
N ARG A 132 10.29 -9.28 6.26
CA ARG A 132 10.98 -10.49 5.80
C ARG A 132 10.21 -11.76 6.14
N ARG A 133 9.77 -11.89 7.39
CA ARG A 133 9.11 -13.09 7.92
C ARG A 133 7.75 -13.33 7.25
N HIS A 134 7.00 -12.28 7.00
CA HIS A 134 5.64 -12.32 6.42
C HIS A 134 5.58 -11.91 4.96
N ARG A 135 6.69 -11.96 4.23
CA ARG A 135 6.79 -11.46 2.85
C ARG A 135 5.73 -12.06 1.93
N THR A 136 5.51 -13.36 1.99
CA THR A 136 4.57 -14.06 1.10
C THR A 136 3.13 -13.66 1.37
N GLN A 137 2.73 -13.59 2.63
CA GLN A 137 1.38 -13.17 3.03
C GLN A 137 1.13 -11.70 2.65
N LEU A 138 2.07 -10.82 2.94
CA LEU A 138 1.98 -9.41 2.60
C LEU A 138 1.94 -9.20 1.08
N MET A 139 2.71 -9.99 0.32
CA MET A 139 2.67 -9.98 -1.15
C MET A 139 1.29 -10.42 -1.66
N GLY A 140 0.73 -11.50 -1.12
CA GLY A 140 -0.62 -11.97 -1.47
C GLY A 140 -1.68 -10.91 -1.19
N MET A 141 -1.62 -10.26 -0.02
CA MET A 141 -2.51 -9.15 0.34
C MET A 141 -2.34 -7.96 -0.62
N GLY A 142 -1.09 -7.63 -0.98
CA GLY A 142 -0.79 -6.55 -1.92
C GLY A 142 -1.34 -6.82 -3.32
N VAL A 143 -1.21 -8.04 -3.82
CA VAL A 143 -1.77 -8.44 -5.12
C VAL A 143 -3.30 -8.35 -5.10
N LEU A 144 -3.94 -8.90 -4.07
CA LEU A 144 -5.40 -8.82 -3.92
C LEU A 144 -5.88 -7.36 -3.80
N ALA A 145 -5.23 -6.54 -2.98
CA ALA A 145 -5.54 -5.13 -2.86
C ALA A 145 -5.33 -4.38 -4.18
N GLY A 146 -4.29 -4.74 -4.95
CA GLY A 146 -4.03 -4.20 -6.28
C GLY A 146 -5.13 -4.52 -7.27
N TYR A 147 -5.62 -5.76 -7.30
CA TYR A 147 -6.76 -6.14 -8.14
C TYR A 147 -8.05 -5.42 -7.73
N LEU A 148 -8.33 -5.32 -6.44
CA LEU A 148 -9.46 -4.55 -5.95
C LEU A 148 -9.35 -3.07 -6.33
N GLY A 149 -8.14 -2.50 -6.27
CA GLY A 149 -7.85 -1.13 -6.70
C GLY A 149 -8.01 -0.91 -8.21
N ALA A 150 -7.97 -1.97 -9.02
CA ALA A 150 -8.25 -1.89 -10.45
C ALA A 150 -9.76 -1.87 -10.79
N ALA A 151 -10.64 -2.25 -9.85
CA ALA A 151 -12.09 -2.29 -10.09
C ALA A 151 -12.68 -0.96 -10.59
N PRO A 152 -12.31 0.23 -10.07
CA PRO A 152 -12.78 1.51 -10.61
C PRO A 152 -12.40 1.75 -12.07
N SER A 153 -11.27 1.19 -12.55
CA SER A 153 -10.86 1.36 -13.95
C SER A 153 -11.83 0.68 -14.93
N LEU A 154 -12.50 -0.39 -14.51
CA LEU A 154 -13.56 -1.04 -15.29
C LEU A 154 -14.77 -0.12 -15.42
N VAL A 155 -15.12 0.62 -14.38
CA VAL A 155 -16.19 1.63 -14.39
C VAL A 155 -15.83 2.76 -15.36
N TRP A 156 -14.58 3.24 -15.35
CA TRP A 156 -14.10 4.24 -16.28
C TRP A 156 -14.13 3.74 -17.74
N ALA A 157 -13.69 2.51 -17.97
CA ALA A 157 -13.70 1.92 -19.30
C ALA A 157 -15.14 1.79 -19.86
N SER A 158 -16.12 1.41 -19.03
CA SER A 158 -17.53 1.35 -19.44
C SER A 158 -18.11 2.73 -19.76
N GLY A 159 -17.71 3.78 -19.03
CA GLY A 159 -18.12 5.17 -19.25
C GLY A 159 -17.64 5.74 -20.60
N ALA A 160 -16.53 5.22 -21.14
CA ALA A 160 -16.04 5.63 -22.46
C ALA A 160 -17.01 5.28 -23.61
N PHE A 161 -17.83 4.23 -23.44
CA PHE A 161 -18.84 3.83 -24.43
C PHE A 161 -20.14 4.64 -24.34
N PHE A 162 -20.40 5.30 -23.20
CA PHE A 162 -21.63 6.05 -22.94
C PHE A 162 -21.32 7.39 -22.25
N PRO A 163 -20.86 8.42 -22.98
CA PRO A 163 -20.43 9.69 -22.41
C PRO A 163 -21.43 10.38 -21.46
N PRO A 164 -22.75 10.34 -21.70
CA PRO A 164 -23.73 10.98 -20.80
C PRO A 164 -23.74 10.36 -19.39
N TRP A 165 -23.35 9.09 -19.24
CA TRP A 165 -23.31 8.38 -17.97
C TRP A 165 -22.07 8.69 -17.14
N PHE A 166 -21.08 9.34 -17.75
CA PHE A 166 -19.81 9.68 -17.09
C PHE A 166 -20.00 10.53 -15.83
N VAL A 167 -20.98 11.44 -15.85
CA VAL A 167 -21.31 12.32 -14.70
C VAL A 167 -21.72 11.50 -13.46
N PHE A 168 -22.39 10.37 -13.65
CA PHE A 168 -22.79 9.47 -12.56
C PHE A 168 -21.71 8.44 -12.23
N LEU A 169 -20.99 7.96 -13.24
CA LEU A 169 -19.95 6.94 -13.08
C LEU A 169 -18.71 7.47 -12.36
N ALA A 170 -18.36 8.75 -12.55
CA ALA A 170 -17.20 9.33 -11.91
C ALA A 170 -17.32 9.37 -10.37
N PRO A 171 -18.39 9.90 -9.76
CA PRO A 171 -18.58 9.83 -8.32
C PRO A 171 -18.63 8.39 -7.78
N LEU A 172 -19.27 7.48 -8.51
CA LEU A 172 -19.33 6.06 -8.14
C LEU A 172 -17.93 5.42 -8.13
N ALA A 173 -17.13 5.69 -9.16
CA ALA A 173 -15.76 5.17 -9.22
C ALA A 173 -14.89 5.71 -8.07
N ILE A 174 -15.00 6.99 -7.74
CA ILE A 174 -14.28 7.61 -6.61
C ILE A 174 -14.73 6.96 -5.29
N TRP A 175 -16.03 6.74 -5.12
CA TRP A 175 -16.59 6.11 -3.92
C TRP A 175 -16.06 4.67 -3.76
N ILE A 176 -16.10 3.86 -4.82
CA ILE A 176 -15.58 2.49 -4.83
C ILE A 176 -14.08 2.51 -4.52
N TYR A 177 -13.30 3.41 -5.15
CA TYR A 177 -11.87 3.53 -4.90
C TYR A 177 -11.57 3.84 -3.43
N THR A 178 -12.32 4.79 -2.85
CA THR A 178 -12.15 5.16 -1.43
C THR A 178 -12.46 3.98 -0.50
N LEU A 179 -13.53 3.23 -0.81
CA LEU A 179 -13.92 2.05 -0.05
C LEU A 179 -12.85 0.95 -0.11
N VAL A 180 -12.34 0.66 -1.30
CA VAL A 180 -11.28 -0.33 -1.52
C VAL A 180 -9.99 0.09 -0.82
N PHE A 181 -9.65 1.38 -0.88
CA PHE A 181 -8.47 1.92 -0.20
C PHE A 181 -8.60 1.79 1.33
N ALA A 182 -9.75 2.18 1.89
CA ALA A 182 -10.01 2.06 3.32
C ALA A 182 -9.96 0.60 3.80
N PHE A 183 -10.59 -0.31 3.05
CA PHE A 183 -10.56 -1.74 3.35
C PHE A 183 -9.12 -2.29 3.31
N SER A 184 -8.37 -1.99 2.26
CA SER A 184 -6.98 -2.44 2.12
C SER A 184 -6.11 -1.90 3.24
N SER A 185 -6.23 -0.61 3.57
CA SER A 185 -5.49 0.03 4.65
C SER A 185 -5.79 -0.60 6.02
N LEU A 186 -7.07 -0.85 6.33
CA LEU A 186 -7.49 -1.54 7.55
C LEU A 186 -6.96 -2.97 7.61
N TRP A 187 -7.01 -3.70 6.50
CA TRP A 187 -6.52 -5.08 6.43
C TRP A 187 -5.02 -5.15 6.70
N PHE A 188 -4.22 -4.30 6.04
CA PHE A 188 -2.78 -4.21 6.31
C PHE A 188 -2.49 -3.76 7.74
N ALA A 189 -3.22 -2.78 8.28
CA ALA A 189 -3.04 -2.32 9.66
C ALA A 189 -3.28 -3.46 10.66
N HIS A 190 -4.39 -4.18 10.55
CA HIS A 190 -4.68 -5.32 11.43
C HIS A 190 -3.61 -6.40 11.37
N TYR A 191 -3.23 -6.80 10.16
CA TYR A 191 -2.23 -7.85 9.98
C TYR A 191 -0.85 -7.44 10.51
N CYS A 192 -0.38 -6.25 10.15
CA CYS A 192 0.95 -5.77 10.55
C CYS A 192 1.04 -5.52 12.06
N LEU A 193 0.01 -4.94 12.68
CA LEU A 193 -0.02 -4.71 14.12
C LEU A 193 -0.13 -6.02 14.90
N ALA A 194 -0.90 -7.00 14.41
CA ALA A 194 -0.94 -8.33 15.01
C ALA A 194 0.42 -9.04 14.93
N ALA A 195 1.10 -8.96 13.78
CA ALA A 195 2.44 -9.50 13.60
C ALA A 195 3.46 -8.83 14.54
N LEU A 196 3.35 -7.50 14.73
CA LEU A 196 4.20 -6.75 15.66
C LEU A 196 3.93 -7.17 17.11
N ALA A 197 2.67 -7.30 17.52
CA ALA A 197 2.30 -7.76 18.86
C ALA A 197 2.84 -9.17 19.15
N ASN A 198 2.78 -10.07 18.17
CA ASN A 198 3.33 -11.42 18.30
C ASN A 198 4.85 -11.39 18.41
N LEU A 199 5.54 -10.61 17.58
CA LEU A 199 6.98 -10.46 17.61
C LEU A 199 7.46 -9.98 18.98
N ARG A 200 6.80 -8.97 19.57
CA ARG A 200 7.15 -8.45 20.90
C ARG A 200 6.88 -9.47 22.01
N ARG A 201 5.81 -10.25 21.90
CA ARG A 201 5.54 -11.35 22.83
C ARG A 201 6.62 -12.43 22.77
N GLU A 202 7.05 -12.83 21.56
CA GLU A 202 8.13 -13.78 21.36
C GLU A 202 9.45 -13.27 21.98
N GLN A 203 9.78 -11.99 21.77
CA GLN A 203 10.98 -11.36 22.34
C GLN A 203 10.93 -11.33 23.88
N HIS A 204 9.80 -10.94 24.44
CA HIS A 204 9.62 -10.89 25.89
C HIS A 204 9.67 -12.30 26.53
N ALA A 205 9.07 -13.30 25.91
CA ALA A 205 9.15 -14.69 26.35
C ALA A 205 10.58 -15.22 26.30
N ALA A 206 11.35 -14.90 25.26
CA ALA A 206 12.75 -15.29 25.15
C ALA A 206 13.62 -14.61 26.22
N GLU A 207 13.36 -13.34 26.52
CA GLU A 207 14.05 -12.60 27.57
C GLU A 207 13.79 -13.19 28.96
N LEU A 208 12.53 -13.51 29.27
CA LEU A 208 12.15 -14.17 30.52
C LEU A 208 12.81 -15.55 30.65
N ALA A 209 12.84 -16.33 29.58
CA ALA A 209 13.50 -17.64 29.58
C ALA A 209 15.02 -17.56 29.81
N ALA A 210 15.65 -16.46 29.31
CA ALA A 210 17.07 -16.23 29.52
C ALA A 210 17.43 -15.81 30.96
N ILE A 211 16.49 -15.16 31.66
CA ILE A 211 16.68 -14.68 33.05
C ILE A 211 16.32 -15.75 34.06
N THR A 212 15.39 -16.67 33.73
CA THR A 212 14.96 -17.74 34.64
C THR A 212 16.01 -18.86 34.63
N PRO A 213 16.76 -19.09 35.73
CA PRO A 213 17.68 -20.21 35.78
C PRO A 213 16.88 -21.52 35.60
N LEU A 214 17.42 -22.43 34.80
CA LEU A 214 16.92 -23.79 34.75
C LEU A 214 16.83 -24.35 36.17
N PRO A 215 15.70 -24.95 36.59
CA PRO A 215 15.67 -25.64 37.89
C PRO A 215 16.80 -26.64 37.91
N GLU A 216 17.70 -26.53 38.91
CA GLU A 216 18.73 -27.52 39.10
C GLU A 216 18.10 -28.92 39.07
N PRO A 217 18.66 -29.88 38.33
CA PRO A 217 18.17 -31.24 38.36
C PRO A 217 18.16 -31.67 39.82
N SER A 218 16.95 -31.88 40.34
CA SER A 218 16.76 -32.35 41.71
C SER A 218 17.68 -33.58 41.89
N ASN A 219 18.71 -33.39 42.68
CA ASN A 219 19.64 -34.45 42.99
C ASN A 219 18.83 -35.65 43.52
N PRO A 220 18.85 -36.84 42.90
CA PRO A 220 18.07 -37.98 43.42
C PRO A 220 18.57 -38.20 44.82
N ILE A 221 17.63 -38.03 45.77
CA ILE A 221 17.83 -38.34 47.19
C ILE A 221 18.55 -39.68 47.24
N SER A 222 19.81 -39.67 47.67
CA SER A 222 20.54 -40.89 48.00
C SER A 222 19.77 -41.56 49.16
N LEU A 223 18.85 -42.45 48.77
CA LEU A 223 18.25 -43.37 49.73
C LEU A 223 19.40 -44.18 50.36
N GLY A 224 19.67 -43.86 51.62
CA GLY A 224 20.70 -44.49 52.41
C GLY A 224 20.64 -46.00 52.30
N GLN A 225 21.81 -46.57 52.06
CA GLN A 225 22.04 -47.99 52.27
C GLN A 225 22.07 -48.25 53.78
N PRO A 226 21.52 -49.41 54.22
CA PRO A 226 21.50 -49.83 55.58
C PRO A 226 22.86 -50.13 56.16
#